data_1375b30cbace77b5221d682f32d2232f
#
_entry.id   1375b30cbace77b5221d682f32d2232f
#
_cell.length_a   1.000
_cell.length_b   1.000
_cell.length_c   1.000
_cell.angle_alpha   90.00
_cell.angle_beta   90.00
_cell.angle_gamma   90.00
#
_symmetry.space_group_name_H-M   'P 1'
#
loop_
_entity.id
_entity.type
_entity.pdbx_description
1 polymer ?
#
loop_
_entity_poly.entity_id
_entity_poly.type
_entity_poly.pdbx_seq_one_letter_code
_entity_poly.pdbx_strand_id
1 'polypeptide(L)'
;KALEIVLEAKARTGLPVDVEVMDTEQLEIAVDAGVDILQIGTRNALNYSLLKEVGKKTTGSSTAVLLKRGRHMAPPNEFIAAAEYVVAAGNPNVMLCPRGTMPALDGYRNQPDESITPLLKDKTWAPVVVDPSHSVGRDEYVTACSMAAVAYGADGLCIEAHIDPSKGIGDDPKQAVTPAAFAEIMA
;
A
#
# COMPACT_ATOMS: atom_id res chain seq x y z
N LYS A 1 0.09 0.10 21.94
CA LYS A 1 1.56 -0.15 21.97
C LYS A 1 2.19 -0.10 20.57
N ALA A 2 1.71 -0.84 19.55
CA ALA A 2 2.27 -0.76 18.19
C ALA A 2 2.14 0.66 17.61
N LEU A 3 0.95 1.25 17.66
CA LEU A 3 0.69 2.61 17.19
C LEU A 3 1.56 3.66 17.91
N GLU A 4 1.78 3.52 19.22
CA GLU A 4 2.65 4.42 20.00
C GLU A 4 4.09 4.40 19.47
N ILE A 5 4.63 3.22 19.09
CA ILE A 5 5.97 3.08 18.52
C ILE A 5 6.06 3.80 17.17
N VAL A 6 5.05 3.64 16.32
CA VAL A 6 4.99 4.30 15.01
C VAL A 6 4.92 5.82 15.18
N LEU A 7 4.10 6.33 16.11
CA LEU A 7 4.00 7.76 16.39
C LEU A 7 5.29 8.33 17.03
N GLU A 8 5.99 7.56 17.86
CA GLU A 8 7.32 7.94 18.34
C GLU A 8 8.32 8.05 17.19
N ALA A 9 8.30 7.10 16.26
CA ALA A 9 9.14 7.16 15.05
C ALA A 9 8.82 8.42 14.23
N LYS A 10 7.54 8.75 14.01
CA LYS A 10 7.11 10.00 13.37
C LYS A 10 7.70 11.22 14.07
N ALA A 11 7.56 11.30 15.38
CA ALA A 11 8.06 12.44 16.16
C ALA A 11 9.58 12.60 16.09
N ARG A 12 10.32 11.49 16.00
CA ARG A 12 11.78 11.48 15.93
C ARG A 12 12.35 11.77 14.56
N THR A 13 11.66 11.36 13.50
CA THR A 13 12.16 11.44 12.13
C THR A 13 11.54 12.58 11.32
N GLY A 14 10.37 13.04 11.70
CA GLY A 14 9.56 13.98 10.92
C GLY A 14 8.92 13.35 9.68
N LEU A 15 9.06 12.04 9.48
CA LEU A 15 8.44 11.34 8.36
C LEU A 15 6.94 11.07 8.62
N PRO A 16 6.09 11.14 7.60
CA PRO A 16 4.70 10.72 7.73
C PRO A 16 4.62 9.22 8.04
N VAL A 17 3.56 8.82 8.74
CA VAL A 17 3.35 7.41 9.10
C VAL A 17 2.13 6.85 8.41
N ASP A 18 2.27 5.63 7.92
CA ASP A 18 1.24 4.80 7.32
C ASP A 18 0.87 3.66 8.27
N VAL A 19 -0.44 3.47 8.49
CA VAL A 19 -0.96 2.41 9.37
C VAL A 19 -2.13 1.69 8.69
N GLU A 20 -2.05 0.36 8.61
CA GLU A 20 -3.16 -0.45 8.10
C GLU A 20 -4.31 -0.48 9.11
N VAL A 21 -5.52 -0.26 8.60
CA VAL A 21 -6.77 -0.41 9.35
C VAL A 21 -7.64 -1.49 8.70
N MET A 22 -8.20 -2.37 9.54
CA MET A 22 -8.97 -3.53 9.07
C MET A 22 -10.46 -3.43 9.40
N ASP A 23 -10.82 -2.56 10.34
CA ASP A 23 -12.17 -2.33 10.81
C ASP A 23 -12.39 -0.89 11.27
N THR A 24 -13.62 -0.56 11.68
CA THR A 24 -14.00 0.79 12.06
C THR A 24 -13.46 1.20 13.42
N GLU A 25 -13.19 0.27 14.34
CA GLU A 25 -12.60 0.57 15.65
C GLU A 25 -11.14 1.00 15.47
N GLN A 26 -10.37 0.24 14.68
CA GLN A 26 -8.98 0.60 14.33
C GLN A 26 -8.91 1.91 13.55
N LEU A 27 -9.87 2.15 12.66
CA LEU A 27 -9.99 3.42 11.94
C LEU A 27 -10.13 4.61 12.89
N GLU A 28 -11.03 4.53 13.87
CA GLU A 28 -11.24 5.60 14.86
C GLU A 28 -9.96 5.86 15.66
N ILE A 29 -9.33 4.81 16.16
CA ILE A 29 -8.07 4.91 16.93
C ILE A 29 -6.96 5.56 16.07
N ALA A 30 -6.82 5.19 14.80
CA ALA A 30 -5.78 5.72 13.94
C ALA A 30 -6.01 7.20 13.57
N VAL A 31 -7.26 7.59 13.29
CA VAL A 31 -7.64 8.97 13.01
C VAL A 31 -7.42 9.86 14.23
N ASP A 32 -7.90 9.44 15.40
CA ASP A 32 -7.73 10.19 16.66
C ASP A 32 -6.26 10.35 17.06
N ALA A 33 -5.42 9.39 16.70
CA ALA A 33 -3.98 9.43 16.93
C ALA A 33 -3.20 10.33 15.93
N GLY A 34 -3.86 10.84 14.90
CA GLY A 34 -3.23 11.73 13.90
C GLY A 34 -2.28 11.01 12.95
N VAL A 35 -2.64 9.81 12.50
CA VAL A 35 -1.94 9.06 11.45
C VAL A 35 -2.05 9.81 10.12
N ASP A 36 -0.97 9.88 9.35
CA ASP A 36 -0.94 10.64 8.09
C ASP A 36 -1.54 9.87 6.92
N ILE A 37 -1.34 8.55 6.91
CA ILE A 37 -1.81 7.66 5.84
C ILE A 37 -2.52 6.47 6.46
N LEU A 38 -3.72 6.18 5.98
CA LEU A 38 -4.48 4.98 6.33
C LEU A 38 -4.37 3.97 5.20
N GLN A 39 -3.71 2.85 5.46
CA GLN A 39 -3.62 1.77 4.49
C GLN A 39 -4.85 0.86 4.59
N ILE A 40 -5.47 0.61 3.46
CA ILE A 40 -6.49 -0.44 3.30
C ILE A 40 -5.83 -1.63 2.62
N GLY A 41 -5.64 -2.69 3.37
CA GLY A 41 -4.97 -3.90 2.89
C GLY A 41 -5.76 -4.62 1.81
N THR A 42 -5.08 -5.46 1.06
CA THR A 42 -5.63 -6.19 -0.09
C THR A 42 -6.89 -7.02 0.23
N ARG A 43 -7.00 -7.54 1.46
CA ARG A 43 -8.17 -8.32 1.91
C ARG A 43 -9.42 -7.46 2.09
N ASN A 44 -9.24 -6.16 2.33
CA ASN A 44 -10.30 -5.18 2.52
C ASN A 44 -10.54 -4.28 1.29
N ALA A 45 -9.88 -4.55 0.17
CA ALA A 45 -10.01 -3.74 -1.05
C ALA A 45 -11.45 -3.68 -1.60
N LEU A 46 -12.26 -4.71 -1.34
CA LEU A 46 -13.67 -4.80 -1.70
C LEU A 46 -14.62 -4.65 -0.49
N ASN A 47 -14.11 -4.25 0.67
CA ASN A 47 -14.93 -3.96 1.83
C ASN A 47 -15.50 -2.54 1.70
N TYR A 48 -16.51 -2.39 0.86
CA TYR A 48 -17.11 -1.09 0.55
C TYR A 48 -17.68 -0.37 1.78
N SER A 49 -18.10 -1.10 2.81
CA SER A 49 -18.54 -0.51 4.07
C SER A 49 -17.39 0.18 4.78
N LEU A 50 -16.24 -0.48 4.88
CA LEU A 50 -15.03 0.12 5.47
C LEU A 50 -14.53 1.30 4.63
N LEU A 51 -14.49 1.16 3.29
CA LEU A 51 -14.05 2.23 2.40
C LEU A 51 -14.89 3.51 2.56
N LYS A 52 -16.22 3.37 2.68
CA LYS A 52 -17.12 4.50 2.97
C LYS A 52 -16.84 5.14 4.32
N GLU A 53 -16.66 4.34 5.36
CA GLU A 53 -16.37 4.87 6.70
C GLU A 53 -15.02 5.58 6.75
N VAL A 54 -13.99 5.05 6.08
CA VAL A 54 -12.69 5.73 5.91
C VAL A 54 -12.89 7.10 5.27
N GLY A 55 -13.59 7.18 4.13
CA GLY A 55 -13.86 8.45 3.45
C GLY A 55 -14.60 9.45 4.35
N LYS A 56 -15.63 9.02 5.07
CA LYS A 56 -16.40 9.88 6.00
C LYS A 56 -15.55 10.40 7.15
N LYS A 57 -14.84 9.50 7.84
CA LYS A 57 -14.03 9.84 9.02
C LYS A 57 -12.86 10.76 8.71
N THR A 58 -12.37 10.73 7.46
CA THR A 58 -11.26 11.57 7.01
C THR A 58 -11.69 12.76 6.14
N THR A 59 -12.99 13.03 6.04
CA THR A 59 -13.52 14.18 5.29
C THR A 59 -12.91 15.50 5.80
N GLY A 60 -12.35 16.27 4.88
CA GLY A 60 -11.76 17.58 5.18
C GLY A 60 -10.43 17.53 5.95
N SER A 61 -9.89 16.34 6.23
CA SER A 61 -8.56 16.18 6.82
C SER A 61 -7.48 16.11 5.72
N SER A 62 -6.22 16.22 6.14
CA SER A 62 -5.05 15.96 5.27
C SER A 62 -4.67 14.48 5.19
N THR A 63 -5.36 13.61 5.93
CA THR A 63 -5.06 12.17 5.96
C THR A 63 -5.27 11.56 4.57
N ALA A 64 -4.25 10.92 4.06
CA ALA A 64 -4.32 10.19 2.79
C ALA A 64 -4.77 8.74 3.01
N VAL A 65 -5.29 8.12 1.97
CA VAL A 65 -5.69 6.69 1.97
C VAL A 65 -4.86 5.94 0.95
N LEU A 66 -4.08 4.97 1.38
CA LEU A 66 -3.37 4.03 0.51
C LEU A 66 -4.24 2.79 0.32
N LEU A 67 -4.89 2.68 -0.84
CA LEU A 67 -5.71 1.53 -1.17
C LEU A 67 -4.87 0.47 -1.88
N LYS A 68 -4.61 -0.66 -1.22
CA LYS A 68 -3.95 -1.81 -1.86
C LYS A 68 -4.92 -2.58 -2.74
N ARG A 69 -4.48 -2.92 -3.94
CA ARG A 69 -5.28 -3.69 -4.91
C ARG A 69 -5.61 -5.07 -4.37
N GLY A 70 -6.86 -5.49 -4.51
CA GLY A 70 -7.28 -6.86 -4.22
C GLY A 70 -6.69 -7.85 -5.21
N ARG A 71 -6.29 -9.04 -4.75
CA ARG A 71 -5.62 -10.07 -5.58
C ARG A 71 -6.44 -10.52 -6.79
N HIS A 72 -7.77 -10.42 -6.71
CA HIS A 72 -8.69 -10.82 -7.78
C HIS A 72 -9.22 -9.63 -8.62
N MET A 73 -8.79 -8.40 -8.29
CA MET A 73 -9.20 -7.19 -9.01
C MET A 73 -8.32 -6.97 -10.25
N ALA A 74 -8.37 -7.90 -11.20
CA ALA A 74 -7.53 -7.83 -12.40
C ALA A 74 -7.87 -6.62 -13.30
N PRO A 75 -9.14 -6.27 -13.59
CA PRO A 75 -9.45 -5.09 -14.38
C PRO A 75 -9.13 -3.79 -13.64
N PRO A 76 -8.45 -2.80 -14.29
CA PRO A 76 -8.18 -1.50 -13.67
C PRO A 76 -9.44 -0.79 -13.15
N ASN A 77 -10.54 -0.89 -13.88
CA ASN A 77 -11.79 -0.21 -13.55
C ASN A 77 -12.39 -0.68 -12.22
N GLU A 78 -12.26 -1.96 -11.88
CA GLU A 78 -12.74 -2.48 -10.59
C GLU A 78 -11.94 -1.89 -9.42
N PHE A 79 -10.63 -1.77 -9.59
CA PHE A 79 -9.75 -1.15 -8.60
C PHE A 79 -10.04 0.34 -8.42
N ILE A 80 -10.23 1.07 -9.53
CA ILE A 80 -10.61 2.49 -9.53
C ILE A 80 -11.97 2.66 -8.84
N ALA A 81 -12.96 1.84 -9.20
CA ALA A 81 -14.28 1.90 -8.58
C ALA A 81 -14.24 1.67 -7.06
N ALA A 82 -13.35 0.82 -6.57
CA ALA A 82 -13.15 0.67 -5.12
C ALA A 82 -12.64 1.97 -4.46
N ALA A 83 -11.71 2.68 -5.09
CA ALA A 83 -11.24 3.99 -4.61
C ALA A 83 -12.34 5.05 -4.63
N GLU A 84 -13.25 5.01 -5.60
CA GLU A 84 -14.39 5.95 -5.69
C GLU A 84 -15.30 5.90 -4.47
N TYR A 85 -15.39 4.78 -3.75
CA TYR A 85 -16.17 4.71 -2.50
C TYR A 85 -15.58 5.60 -1.40
N VAL A 86 -14.25 5.74 -1.32
CA VAL A 86 -13.58 6.65 -0.38
C VAL A 86 -13.83 8.10 -0.80
N VAL A 87 -13.63 8.38 -2.08
CA VAL A 87 -13.79 9.73 -2.66
C VAL A 87 -15.22 10.23 -2.51
N ALA A 88 -16.19 9.41 -2.92
CA ALA A 88 -17.62 9.76 -2.82
C ALA A 88 -18.09 9.94 -1.37
N ALA A 89 -17.40 9.32 -0.42
CA ALA A 89 -17.69 9.48 1.00
C ALA A 89 -17.02 10.73 1.61
N GLY A 90 -16.15 11.45 0.88
CA GLY A 90 -15.67 12.77 1.25
C GLY A 90 -14.15 12.95 1.33
N ASN A 91 -13.33 11.93 1.06
CA ASN A 91 -11.88 12.07 1.04
C ASN A 91 -11.28 11.82 -0.37
N PRO A 92 -10.86 12.88 -1.10
CA PRO A 92 -10.24 12.74 -2.41
C PRO A 92 -8.74 12.36 -2.35
N ASN A 93 -8.11 12.35 -1.17
CA ASN A 93 -6.69 12.06 -0.99
C ASN A 93 -6.43 10.55 -1.02
N VAL A 94 -6.60 9.93 -2.17
CA VAL A 94 -6.41 8.47 -2.35
C VAL A 94 -5.20 8.21 -3.20
N MET A 95 -4.37 7.25 -2.80
CA MET A 95 -3.28 6.66 -3.56
C MET A 95 -3.65 5.22 -3.92
N LEU A 96 -3.35 4.79 -5.13
CA LEU A 96 -3.60 3.44 -5.61
C LEU A 96 -2.33 2.60 -5.48
N CYS A 97 -2.43 1.42 -4.84
CA CYS A 97 -1.28 0.57 -4.59
C CYS A 97 -1.42 -0.81 -5.27
N PRO A 98 -1.00 -0.95 -6.55
CA PRO A 98 -0.83 -2.24 -7.19
C PRO A 98 0.17 -3.10 -6.41
N ARG A 99 -0.09 -4.42 -6.32
CA ARG A 99 0.73 -5.36 -5.55
C ARG A 99 0.68 -6.79 -6.11
N GLY A 100 0.46 -6.90 -7.42
CA GLY A 100 0.28 -8.16 -8.12
C GLY A 100 -1.13 -8.76 -7.94
N THR A 101 -1.47 -9.66 -8.83
CA THR A 101 -2.79 -10.31 -8.94
C THR A 101 -2.69 -11.83 -9.00
N MET A 102 -3.82 -12.52 -9.07
CA MET A 102 -3.93 -13.95 -9.27
C MET A 102 -4.42 -14.26 -10.72
N PRO A 103 -4.06 -15.41 -11.28
CA PRO A 103 -3.14 -16.41 -10.74
C PRO A 103 -1.67 -15.94 -10.82
N ALA A 104 -0.84 -16.37 -9.87
CA ALA A 104 0.59 -16.13 -9.89
C ALA A 104 1.33 -17.16 -10.75
N LEU A 105 2.47 -16.76 -11.32
CA LEU A 105 3.45 -17.71 -11.85
C LEU A 105 4.06 -18.52 -10.70
N ASP A 106 4.47 -19.74 -10.99
CA ASP A 106 5.19 -20.55 -10.02
C ASP A 106 6.48 -19.83 -9.57
N GLY A 107 6.66 -19.75 -8.25
CA GLY A 107 7.78 -19.05 -7.65
C GLY A 107 7.48 -17.61 -7.17
N TYR A 108 6.39 -17.01 -7.63
CA TYR A 108 5.93 -15.71 -7.14
C TYR A 108 4.76 -15.84 -6.14
N ARG A 109 4.63 -14.88 -5.22
CA ARG A 109 3.49 -14.79 -4.31
C ARG A 109 2.21 -14.37 -5.04
N ASN A 110 2.35 -13.41 -5.96
CA ASN A 110 1.31 -12.96 -6.89
C ASN A 110 1.95 -12.73 -8.26
N GLN A 111 1.14 -12.59 -9.29
CA GLN A 111 1.65 -12.19 -10.60
C GLN A 111 2.04 -10.71 -10.56
N PRO A 112 3.33 -10.35 -10.68
CA PRO A 112 3.76 -8.97 -10.83
C PRO A 112 3.06 -8.31 -12.02
N ASP A 113 2.61 -7.05 -11.82
CA ASP A 113 1.66 -6.41 -12.71
C ASP A 113 1.88 -4.88 -12.69
N GLU A 114 3.13 -4.46 -12.71
CA GLU A 114 3.52 -3.04 -12.70
C GLU A 114 3.02 -2.31 -13.95
N SER A 115 2.76 -3.05 -15.02
CA SER A 115 2.18 -2.55 -16.29
C SER A 115 0.80 -1.94 -16.15
N ILE A 116 0.09 -2.17 -15.03
CA ILE A 116 -1.17 -1.49 -14.74
C ILE A 116 -0.98 0.02 -14.47
N THR A 117 0.21 0.44 -14.05
CA THR A 117 0.51 1.83 -13.64
C THR A 117 0.11 2.86 -14.69
N PRO A 118 0.54 2.78 -15.96
CA PRO A 118 0.13 3.76 -16.96
C PRO A 118 -1.38 3.76 -17.21
N LEU A 119 -2.06 2.62 -17.10
CA LEU A 119 -3.51 2.53 -17.24
C LEU A 119 -4.26 3.23 -16.11
N LEU A 120 -3.73 3.15 -14.87
CA LEU A 120 -4.30 3.87 -13.72
C LEU A 120 -4.07 5.37 -13.86
N LYS A 121 -2.87 5.80 -14.24
CA LYS A 121 -2.52 7.22 -14.44
C LYS A 121 -3.30 7.87 -15.58
N ASP A 122 -3.65 7.13 -16.62
CA ASP A 122 -4.50 7.61 -17.71
C ASP A 122 -5.96 7.82 -17.27
N LYS A 123 -6.46 7.02 -16.34
CA LYS A 123 -7.87 6.98 -15.94
C LYS A 123 -8.19 7.75 -14.66
N THR A 124 -7.19 8.11 -13.84
CA THR A 124 -7.40 8.75 -12.55
C THR A 124 -6.39 9.85 -12.27
N TRP A 125 -6.70 10.70 -11.30
CA TRP A 125 -5.78 11.69 -10.73
C TRP A 125 -4.88 11.10 -9.63
N ALA A 126 -5.20 9.88 -9.14
CA ALA A 126 -4.61 9.31 -7.96
C ALA A 126 -3.14 8.91 -8.21
N PRO A 127 -2.21 9.27 -7.32
CA PRO A 127 -0.85 8.76 -7.37
C PRO A 127 -0.83 7.22 -7.30
N VAL A 128 0.11 6.61 -8.01
CA VAL A 128 0.29 5.16 -8.03
C VAL A 128 1.55 4.78 -7.26
N VAL A 129 1.36 4.08 -6.13
CA VAL A 129 2.42 3.58 -5.26
C VAL A 129 2.49 2.05 -5.39
N VAL A 130 3.45 1.53 -6.12
CA VAL A 130 3.55 0.09 -6.36
C VAL A 130 4.16 -0.63 -5.16
N ASP A 131 3.64 -1.80 -4.82
CA ASP A 131 4.16 -2.70 -3.80
C ASP A 131 4.86 -3.90 -4.47
N PRO A 132 6.17 -3.81 -4.73
CA PRO A 132 6.92 -4.88 -5.36
C PRO A 132 7.11 -6.08 -4.42
N SER A 133 7.22 -5.84 -3.11
CA SER A 133 7.47 -6.89 -2.13
C SER A 133 6.36 -7.94 -2.12
N HIS A 134 5.11 -7.50 -2.06
CA HIS A 134 3.97 -8.40 -2.07
C HIS A 134 3.64 -8.95 -3.46
N SER A 135 4.10 -8.29 -4.54
CA SER A 135 4.01 -8.84 -5.89
C SER A 135 4.83 -10.12 -6.00
N VAL A 136 6.13 -10.04 -5.76
CA VAL A 136 7.04 -11.17 -5.96
C VAL A 136 7.06 -12.14 -4.77
N GLY A 137 6.95 -11.64 -3.52
CA GLY A 137 6.94 -12.46 -2.30
C GLY A 137 8.30 -13.06 -1.94
N ARG A 138 9.40 -12.56 -2.51
CA ARG A 138 10.78 -13.00 -2.28
C ARG A 138 11.71 -11.79 -2.44
N ASP A 139 12.58 -11.58 -1.44
CA ASP A 139 13.48 -10.43 -1.35
C ASP A 139 14.41 -10.31 -2.57
N GLU A 140 14.89 -11.41 -3.09
CA GLU A 140 15.79 -11.47 -4.26
C GLU A 140 15.21 -10.87 -5.54
N TYR A 141 13.87 -10.74 -5.64
CA TYR A 141 13.18 -10.20 -6.81
C TYR A 141 12.65 -8.78 -6.61
N VAL A 142 12.67 -8.26 -5.36
CA VAL A 142 12.08 -6.95 -5.03
C VAL A 142 12.77 -5.83 -5.82
N THR A 143 14.09 -5.84 -5.95
CA THR A 143 14.82 -4.82 -6.71
C THR A 143 14.38 -4.77 -8.17
N ALA A 144 14.33 -5.92 -8.86
CA ALA A 144 13.93 -5.96 -10.26
C ALA A 144 12.49 -5.49 -10.47
N CYS A 145 11.56 -5.89 -9.57
CA CYS A 145 10.18 -5.47 -9.61
C CYS A 145 10.04 -3.96 -9.30
N SER A 146 10.84 -3.42 -8.39
CA SER A 146 10.91 -1.98 -8.09
C SER A 146 11.33 -1.17 -9.32
N MET A 147 12.39 -1.61 -10.01
CA MET A 147 12.86 -0.95 -11.24
C MET A 147 11.80 -1.02 -12.36
N ALA A 148 11.09 -2.14 -12.49
CA ALA A 148 9.98 -2.26 -13.42
C ALA A 148 8.86 -1.27 -13.08
N ALA A 149 8.48 -1.14 -11.80
CA ALA A 149 7.47 -0.18 -11.35
C ALA A 149 7.85 1.27 -11.71
N VAL A 150 9.09 1.66 -11.46
CA VAL A 150 9.62 2.99 -11.83
C VAL A 150 9.57 3.19 -13.34
N ALA A 151 10.00 2.19 -14.13
CA ALA A 151 9.98 2.25 -15.59
C ALA A 151 8.55 2.40 -16.16
N TYR A 152 7.54 1.84 -15.48
CA TYR A 152 6.13 2.04 -15.82
C TYR A 152 5.54 3.34 -15.26
N GLY A 153 6.32 4.17 -14.57
CA GLY A 153 5.93 5.51 -14.13
C GLY A 153 5.23 5.55 -12.78
N ALA A 154 5.53 4.63 -11.86
CA ALA A 154 5.06 4.71 -10.48
C ALA A 154 5.52 6.01 -9.81
N ASP A 155 4.64 6.61 -9.00
CA ASP A 155 4.93 7.82 -8.23
C ASP A 155 5.65 7.50 -6.91
N GLY A 156 5.58 6.24 -6.46
CA GLY A 156 6.24 5.76 -5.25
C GLY A 156 6.27 4.24 -5.18
N LEU A 157 7.02 3.74 -4.20
CA LEU A 157 7.15 2.32 -3.90
C LEU A 157 6.77 2.05 -2.45
N CYS A 158 6.09 0.92 -2.19
CA CYS A 158 5.79 0.40 -0.86
C CYS A 158 6.59 -0.88 -0.66
N ILE A 159 7.72 -0.80 0.05
CA ILE A 159 8.68 -1.88 0.17
C ILE A 159 8.72 -2.41 1.60
N GLU A 160 8.60 -3.73 1.74
CA GLU A 160 8.81 -4.42 3.02
C GLU A 160 10.30 -4.40 3.37
N ALA A 161 10.65 -3.88 4.54
CA ALA A 161 12.04 -3.81 4.99
C ALA A 161 12.16 -4.22 6.46
N HIS A 162 13.22 -4.96 6.81
CA HIS A 162 13.48 -5.35 8.17
C HIS A 162 14.98 -5.38 8.45
N ILE A 163 15.39 -4.96 9.67
CA ILE A 163 16.82 -4.95 10.06
C ILE A 163 17.44 -6.35 10.09
N ASP A 164 16.64 -7.37 10.33
CA ASP A 164 17.00 -8.79 10.31
C ASP A 164 15.79 -9.59 9.82
N PRO A 165 15.61 -9.78 8.48
CA PRO A 165 14.45 -10.46 7.94
C PRO A 165 14.19 -11.85 8.52
N SER A 166 15.23 -12.55 8.97
CA SER A 166 15.09 -13.88 9.57
C SER A 166 14.31 -13.89 10.90
N LYS A 167 14.18 -12.73 11.54
CA LYS A 167 13.41 -12.52 12.78
C LYS A 167 12.05 -11.89 12.57
N GLY A 168 11.66 -11.64 11.35
CA GLY A 168 10.31 -11.18 11.02
C GLY A 168 9.25 -12.23 11.37
N ILE A 169 8.00 -11.79 11.48
CA ILE A 169 6.85 -12.67 11.79
C ILE A 169 5.90 -12.76 10.60
N GLY A 170 5.12 -13.82 10.56
CA GLY A 170 4.12 -14.04 9.50
C GLY A 170 4.74 -14.50 8.17
N ASP A 171 4.15 -14.04 7.06
CA ASP A 171 4.58 -14.40 5.70
C ASP A 171 5.58 -13.41 5.09
N ASP A 172 5.76 -12.24 5.69
CA ASP A 172 6.49 -11.11 5.14
C ASP A 172 8.04 -11.21 5.23
N PRO A 173 8.64 -12.00 6.14
CA PRO A 173 10.08 -12.21 6.16
C PRO A 173 10.71 -12.65 4.85
N LYS A 174 9.98 -13.38 4.01
CA LYS A 174 10.47 -13.89 2.72
C LYS A 174 10.70 -12.80 1.68
N GLN A 175 10.02 -11.68 1.81
CA GLN A 175 10.04 -10.55 0.86
C GLN A 175 10.63 -9.28 1.44
N ALA A 176 10.94 -9.29 2.76
CA ALA A 176 11.52 -8.14 3.41
C ALA A 176 12.99 -7.97 3.02
N VAL A 177 13.34 -6.81 2.48
CA VAL A 177 14.71 -6.47 2.17
C VAL A 177 15.45 -5.93 3.40
N THR A 178 16.78 -6.04 3.41
CA THR A 178 17.60 -5.39 4.44
C THR A 178 17.68 -3.88 4.21
N PRO A 179 18.03 -3.06 5.24
CA PRO A 179 18.26 -1.63 5.03
C PRO A 179 19.33 -1.32 3.98
N ALA A 180 20.35 -2.17 3.83
CA ALA A 180 21.36 -2.02 2.80
C ALA A 180 20.77 -2.22 1.40
N ALA A 181 20.02 -3.30 1.18
CA ALA A 181 19.34 -3.54 -0.10
C ALA A 181 18.29 -2.46 -0.40
N PHE A 182 17.58 -1.97 0.62
CA PHE A 182 16.66 -0.84 0.46
C PHE A 182 17.38 0.43 -0.03
N ALA A 183 18.55 0.75 0.55
CA ALA A 183 19.35 1.89 0.12
C ALA A 183 19.84 1.75 -1.34
N GLU A 184 20.18 0.54 -1.78
CA GLU A 184 20.54 0.26 -3.17
C GLU A 184 19.36 0.46 -4.14
N ILE A 185 18.15 0.08 -3.74
CA ILE A 185 16.93 0.31 -4.54
C ILE A 185 16.65 1.80 -4.72
N MET A 186 16.97 2.60 -3.68
CA MET A 186 16.70 4.04 -3.67
C MET A 186 17.81 4.89 -4.31
N ALA A 187 18.94 4.30 -4.70
CA ALA A 187 20.07 5.00 -5.34
C ALA A 187 19.86 5.17 -6.84
#